data_b12e936c5faf3fa2405f0b8bfc5f25a2
#
_entry.id   b12e936c5faf3fa2405f0b8bfc5f25a2
#
_cell.length_a   1.000
_cell.length_b   1.000
_cell.length_c   1.000
_cell.angle_alpha   90.00
_cell.angle_beta   90.00
_cell.angle_gamma   90.00
#
_symmetry.space_group_name_H-M   'P 1'
#
loop_
_entity.id
_entity.type
_entity.pdbx_description
1 polymer ?
#
loop_
_entity_poly.entity_id
_entity_poly.type
_entity_poly.pdbx_seq_one_letter_code
_entity_poly.pdbx_strand_id
1 'polypeptide(L)'
;GQERSYIVIPKWIGHYSIRCSQMRIWLWFNLLEVETNNFCYDLGELKKTLKQYKWKIMALVAYAWDSRTMSVDDFVSIYSLVKNIDPNIWLHADACHGFSLGCSRKLKHKIIGIELFDSITTDPHKVFNIPYVASALLLKTPKVVHSISTPSDLITKEKFSFWQITPFIGSKSWLSLKLRFFMKNLGCAWLEKLIDDRHNIAKLFAAKIEGDKDFVLLNDVNINSVMFV
;
A
#
# COMPACT_ATOMS: atom_id res chain seq x y z
N GLY A 1 -10.96 6.51 -28.14
CA GLY A 1 -9.95 5.64 -27.54
C GLY A 1 -10.63 4.57 -26.71
N GLN A 2 -10.10 3.36 -26.69
CA GLN A 2 -10.62 2.32 -25.80
C GLN A 2 -10.49 2.78 -24.34
N GLU A 3 -11.61 2.76 -23.63
CA GLU A 3 -11.68 3.17 -22.24
C GLU A 3 -10.96 2.12 -21.36
N ARG A 4 -10.00 2.56 -20.54
CA ARG A 4 -9.31 1.67 -19.59
C ARG A 4 -10.27 1.38 -18.44
N SER A 5 -10.63 0.12 -18.26
CA SER A 5 -11.67 -0.29 -17.31
C SER A 5 -11.28 -1.42 -16.38
N TYR A 6 -9.99 -1.84 -16.40
CA TYR A 6 -9.53 -2.94 -15.56
C TYR A 6 -8.52 -2.48 -14.51
N ILE A 7 -8.66 -3.01 -13.29
CA ILE A 7 -7.66 -2.94 -12.22
C ILE A 7 -7.13 -4.34 -11.97
N VAL A 8 -5.81 -4.48 -11.99
CA VAL A 8 -5.12 -5.75 -11.70
C VAL A 8 -4.84 -5.84 -10.21
N ILE A 9 -5.20 -6.98 -9.61
CA ILE A 9 -4.96 -7.31 -8.21
C ILE A 9 -4.46 -8.75 -8.09
N PRO A 10 -3.69 -9.10 -7.04
CA PRO A 10 -3.33 -10.50 -6.79
C PRO A 10 -4.54 -11.28 -6.30
N LYS A 11 -4.65 -12.52 -6.74
CA LYS A 11 -5.74 -13.42 -6.36
C LYS A 11 -5.63 -13.81 -4.89
N TRP A 12 -6.77 -13.78 -4.19
CA TRP A 12 -6.87 -14.12 -2.76
C TRP A 12 -6.09 -13.22 -1.80
N ILE A 13 -5.31 -12.27 -2.29
CA ILE A 13 -4.46 -11.37 -1.52
C ILE A 13 -5.10 -9.98 -1.47
N GLY A 14 -4.69 -9.21 -0.49
CA GLY A 14 -5.06 -7.80 -0.35
C GLY A 14 -6.30 -7.54 0.50
N HIS A 15 -6.46 -6.30 0.83
CA HIS A 15 -7.55 -5.83 1.67
C HIS A 15 -8.86 -5.80 0.88
N TYR A 16 -9.97 -6.13 1.52
CA TYR A 16 -11.32 -6.14 0.91
C TYR A 16 -11.77 -4.79 0.35
N SER A 17 -11.15 -3.68 0.79
CA SER A 17 -11.53 -2.32 0.40
C SER A 17 -11.54 -2.11 -1.12
N ILE A 18 -10.59 -2.67 -1.85
CA ILE A 18 -10.53 -2.53 -3.31
C ILE A 18 -11.73 -3.23 -3.96
N ARG A 19 -12.04 -4.46 -3.52
CA ARG A 19 -13.21 -5.19 -4.00
C ARG A 19 -14.53 -4.50 -3.61
N CYS A 20 -14.61 -3.95 -2.39
CA CYS A 20 -15.77 -3.18 -1.95
C CYS A 20 -15.89 -1.83 -2.69
N SER A 21 -14.78 -1.20 -3.04
CA SER A 21 -14.79 0.05 -3.81
C SER A 21 -15.38 -0.15 -5.20
N GLN A 22 -15.11 -1.29 -5.83
CA GLN A 22 -15.74 -1.65 -7.12
C GLN A 22 -17.27 -1.62 -7.02
N MET A 23 -17.85 -2.11 -5.94
CA MET A 23 -19.30 -2.15 -5.75
C MET A 23 -19.92 -0.80 -5.36
N ARG A 24 -19.15 0.09 -4.72
CA ARG A 24 -19.64 1.35 -4.14
C ARG A 24 -19.42 2.56 -5.03
N ILE A 25 -18.38 2.54 -5.84
CA ILE A 25 -18.08 3.61 -6.76
C ILE A 25 -18.77 3.22 -8.09
N TRP A 26 -19.69 4.04 -8.55
CA TRP A 26 -20.40 3.88 -9.83
C TRP A 26 -19.45 3.92 -11.05
N LEU A 27 -18.15 3.78 -10.83
CA LEU A 27 -17.15 3.60 -11.86
C LEU A 27 -17.17 2.14 -12.32
N TRP A 28 -17.52 1.95 -13.57
CA TRP A 28 -17.54 0.66 -14.24
C TRP A 28 -16.11 0.16 -14.49
N PHE A 29 -15.46 -0.36 -13.44
CA PHE A 29 -14.20 -1.06 -13.62
C PHE A 29 -14.33 -2.52 -13.20
N ASN A 30 -13.56 -3.37 -13.86
CA ASN A 30 -13.49 -4.78 -13.59
C ASN A 30 -12.17 -5.11 -12.87
N LEU A 31 -12.20 -6.10 -12.00
CA LEU A 31 -10.99 -6.62 -11.38
C LEU A 31 -10.45 -7.78 -12.22
N LEU A 32 -9.15 -7.74 -12.50
CA LEU A 32 -8.39 -8.85 -13.05
C LEU A 32 -7.55 -9.45 -11.94
N GLU A 33 -7.94 -10.63 -11.49
CA GLU A 33 -7.21 -11.37 -10.49
C GLU A 33 -6.10 -12.19 -11.14
N VAL A 34 -4.87 -12.00 -10.68
CA VAL A 34 -3.67 -12.71 -11.15
C VAL A 34 -3.25 -13.74 -10.11
N GLU A 35 -2.94 -14.94 -10.55
CA GLU A 35 -2.45 -16.00 -9.66
C GLU A 35 -1.21 -15.57 -8.90
N THR A 36 -1.05 -16.13 -7.70
CA THR A 36 0.03 -15.81 -6.77
C THR A 36 0.91 -17.01 -6.52
N ASN A 37 2.18 -16.76 -6.26
CA ASN A 37 3.15 -17.73 -5.77
C ASN A 37 3.67 -17.21 -4.42
N ASN A 38 3.61 -18.06 -3.37
CA ASN A 38 3.95 -17.65 -2.00
C ASN A 38 3.30 -16.33 -1.58
N PHE A 39 2.02 -16.18 -1.92
CA PHE A 39 1.21 -14.99 -1.62
C PHE A 39 1.70 -13.67 -2.23
N CYS A 40 2.58 -13.70 -3.22
CA CYS A 40 3.00 -12.57 -4.05
C CYS A 40 2.58 -12.80 -5.50
N TYR A 41 2.59 -11.77 -6.33
CA TYR A 41 2.31 -11.94 -7.76
C TYR A 41 3.20 -13.00 -8.38
N ASP A 42 2.59 -13.97 -9.07
CA ASP A 42 3.32 -14.76 -10.08
C ASP A 42 3.61 -13.85 -11.27
N LEU A 43 4.90 -13.53 -11.47
CA LEU A 43 5.32 -12.60 -12.52
C LEU A 43 5.07 -13.16 -13.94
N GLY A 44 5.04 -14.49 -14.10
CA GLY A 44 4.72 -15.14 -15.36
C GLY A 44 3.25 -14.96 -15.73
N GLU A 45 2.35 -15.22 -14.77
CA GLU A 45 0.91 -15.01 -14.94
C GLU A 45 0.57 -13.52 -15.05
N LEU A 46 1.24 -12.66 -14.29
CA LEU A 46 1.12 -11.22 -14.44
C LEU A 46 1.48 -10.77 -15.86
N LYS A 47 2.59 -11.27 -16.40
CA LYS A 47 3.01 -10.95 -17.77
C LYS A 47 1.99 -11.38 -18.82
N LYS A 48 1.40 -12.56 -18.67
CA LYS A 48 0.34 -13.07 -19.55
C LYS A 48 -0.88 -12.14 -19.50
N THR A 49 -1.36 -11.82 -18.30
CA THR A 49 -2.52 -10.94 -18.07
C THR A 49 -2.28 -9.55 -18.67
N LEU A 50 -1.11 -8.95 -18.40
CA LEU A 50 -0.77 -7.62 -18.93
C LEU A 50 -0.75 -7.59 -20.47
N LYS A 51 -0.26 -8.66 -21.12
CA LYS A 51 -0.25 -8.77 -22.58
C LYS A 51 -1.66 -8.96 -23.16
N GLN A 52 -2.46 -9.83 -22.52
CA GLN A 52 -3.83 -10.13 -22.95
C GLN A 52 -4.75 -8.91 -22.87
N TYR A 53 -4.64 -8.12 -21.81
CA TYR A 53 -5.47 -6.94 -21.55
C TYR A 53 -4.76 -5.62 -21.81
N LYS A 54 -3.68 -5.65 -22.61
CA LYS A 54 -2.92 -4.45 -22.97
C LYS A 54 -3.86 -3.34 -23.45
N TRP A 55 -3.63 -2.11 -23.01
CA TRP A 55 -4.42 -0.90 -23.26
C TRP A 55 -5.80 -0.84 -22.57
N LYS A 56 -6.24 -1.90 -21.91
CA LYS A 56 -7.52 -1.94 -21.17
C LYS A 56 -7.30 -1.77 -19.66
N ILE A 57 -6.08 -1.96 -19.18
CA ILE A 57 -5.74 -1.85 -17.76
C ILE A 57 -5.50 -0.39 -17.41
N MET A 58 -6.22 0.10 -16.39
CA MET A 58 -6.00 1.45 -15.88
C MET A 58 -5.01 1.47 -14.71
N ALA A 59 -5.05 0.48 -13.83
CA ALA A 59 -4.18 0.42 -12.66
C ALA A 59 -3.80 -1.02 -12.27
N LEU A 60 -2.69 -1.14 -11.55
CA LEU A 60 -2.26 -2.35 -10.86
C LEU A 60 -1.99 -2.01 -9.40
N VAL A 61 -2.47 -2.85 -8.49
CA VAL A 61 -2.22 -2.73 -7.05
C VAL A 61 -1.27 -3.81 -6.61
N ALA A 62 -0.14 -3.40 -6.02
CA ALA A 62 0.81 -4.29 -5.36
C ALA A 62 0.80 -4.02 -3.84
N TYR A 63 1.20 -5.00 -3.07
CA TYR A 63 1.08 -4.95 -1.63
C TYR A 63 2.45 -4.96 -0.94
N ALA A 64 2.65 -4.00 -0.04
CA ALA A 64 3.68 -4.07 0.97
C ALA A 64 3.05 -4.54 2.27
N TRP A 65 2.89 -5.82 2.42
CA TRP A 65 2.22 -6.52 3.51
C TRP A 65 0.70 -6.71 3.30
N ASP A 66 0.32 -7.86 2.83
CA ASP A 66 -1.08 -8.31 2.88
C ASP A 66 -1.52 -8.60 4.31
N SER A 67 -2.75 -8.22 4.65
CA SER A 67 -3.28 -8.29 6.02
C SER A 67 -3.45 -9.73 6.56
N ARG A 68 -3.37 -10.73 5.71
CA ARG A 68 -3.52 -12.15 6.10
C ARG A 68 -2.21 -12.92 6.03
N THR A 69 -1.44 -12.72 4.97
CA THR A 69 -0.27 -13.53 4.64
C THR A 69 1.05 -12.86 4.98
N MET A 70 1.05 -11.56 5.26
CA MET A 70 2.24 -10.76 5.56
C MET A 70 3.26 -10.72 4.43
N SER A 71 2.83 -11.07 3.22
CA SER A 71 3.67 -11.04 2.03
C SER A 71 3.97 -9.60 1.58
N VAL A 72 5.12 -9.43 0.92
CA VAL A 72 5.55 -8.17 0.32
C VAL A 72 5.90 -8.48 -1.13
N ASP A 73 5.25 -7.77 -2.06
CA ASP A 73 5.49 -7.94 -3.49
C ASP A 73 6.86 -7.39 -3.92
N ASP A 74 7.42 -7.94 -4.97
CA ASP A 74 8.64 -7.43 -5.62
C ASP A 74 8.30 -6.20 -6.48
N PHE A 75 8.38 -5.01 -5.87
CA PHE A 75 8.03 -3.75 -6.52
C PHE A 75 8.90 -3.44 -7.74
N VAL A 76 10.19 -3.79 -7.71
CA VAL A 76 11.12 -3.54 -8.82
C VAL A 76 10.75 -4.36 -10.04
N SER A 77 10.53 -5.67 -9.85
CA SER A 77 10.16 -6.57 -10.93
C SER A 77 8.78 -6.25 -11.50
N ILE A 78 7.80 -5.95 -10.64
CA ILE A 78 6.46 -5.52 -11.07
C ILE A 78 6.54 -4.23 -11.88
N TYR A 79 7.24 -3.21 -11.36
CA TYR A 79 7.41 -1.94 -12.06
C TYR A 79 8.02 -2.15 -13.46
N SER A 80 9.13 -2.86 -13.52
CA SER A 80 9.85 -3.11 -14.77
C SER A 80 8.97 -3.87 -15.78
N LEU A 81 8.26 -4.90 -15.32
CA LEU A 81 7.38 -5.69 -16.16
C LEU A 81 6.21 -4.85 -16.70
N VAL A 82 5.54 -4.10 -15.84
CA VAL A 82 4.37 -3.29 -16.22
C VAL A 82 4.78 -2.18 -17.18
N LYS A 83 5.80 -1.40 -16.84
CA LYS A 83 6.21 -0.23 -17.66
C LYS A 83 6.79 -0.64 -19.00
N ASN A 84 7.39 -1.83 -19.13
CA ASN A 84 7.82 -2.39 -20.42
C ASN A 84 6.66 -2.82 -21.34
N ILE A 85 5.51 -3.22 -20.77
CA ILE A 85 4.35 -3.65 -21.56
C ILE A 85 3.42 -2.48 -21.88
N ASP A 86 3.08 -1.69 -20.85
CA ASP A 86 2.23 -0.49 -20.99
C ASP A 86 2.62 0.56 -19.93
N PRO A 87 3.38 1.60 -20.30
CA PRO A 87 3.87 2.61 -19.37
C PRO A 87 2.76 3.48 -18.76
N ASN A 88 1.56 3.45 -19.33
CA ASN A 88 0.42 4.27 -18.87
C ASN A 88 -0.41 3.60 -17.77
N ILE A 89 -0.11 2.36 -17.39
CA ILE A 89 -0.77 1.72 -16.25
C ILE A 89 -0.34 2.42 -14.97
N TRP A 90 -1.33 2.88 -14.19
CA TRP A 90 -1.08 3.46 -12.87
C TRP A 90 -0.67 2.37 -11.88
N LEU A 91 0.45 2.57 -11.21
CA LEU A 91 0.94 1.64 -10.18
C LEU A 91 0.63 2.19 -8.78
N HIS A 92 -0.14 1.43 -8.03
CA HIS A 92 -0.49 1.74 -6.66
C HIS A 92 0.10 0.71 -5.69
N ALA A 93 0.79 1.16 -4.66
CA ALA A 93 1.26 0.32 -3.58
C ALA A 93 0.35 0.47 -2.36
N ASP A 94 -0.34 -0.59 -1.98
CA ASP A 94 -0.99 -0.67 -0.67
C ASP A 94 0.07 -1.06 0.37
N ALA A 95 0.58 -0.05 1.06
CA ALA A 95 1.60 -0.19 2.07
C ALA A 95 1.09 0.22 3.45
N CYS A 96 -0.18 -0.04 3.73
CA CYS A 96 -0.83 0.34 4.98
C CYS A 96 -0.06 -0.09 6.23
N HIS A 97 0.62 -1.22 6.17
CA HIS A 97 1.56 -1.68 7.20
C HIS A 97 3.03 -1.53 6.78
N GLY A 98 3.35 -2.03 5.59
CA GLY A 98 4.73 -2.21 5.13
C GLY A 98 5.50 -0.91 4.92
N PHE A 99 4.83 0.22 4.73
CA PHE A 99 5.50 1.52 4.62
C PHE A 99 6.43 1.81 5.81
N SER A 100 6.10 1.29 7.00
CA SER A 100 6.91 1.43 8.20
C SER A 100 8.31 0.84 8.08
N LEU A 101 8.49 -0.19 7.24
CA LEU A 101 9.81 -0.79 6.98
C LEU A 101 10.82 0.23 6.44
N GLY A 102 10.35 1.26 5.72
CA GLY A 102 11.18 2.37 5.27
C GLY A 102 11.82 3.18 6.39
N CYS A 103 11.32 3.11 7.61
CA CYS A 103 11.89 3.75 8.79
C CYS A 103 13.03 2.95 9.43
N SER A 104 13.21 1.69 9.05
CA SER A 104 14.29 0.83 9.56
C SER A 104 15.41 0.70 8.54
N ARG A 105 16.65 1.03 8.95
CA ARG A 105 17.84 0.81 8.12
C ARG A 105 18.07 -0.66 7.81
N LYS A 106 17.65 -1.57 8.70
CA LYS A 106 17.78 -3.02 8.54
C LYS A 106 16.73 -3.60 7.60
N LEU A 107 15.50 -3.07 7.62
CA LEU A 107 14.35 -3.68 6.97
C LEU A 107 13.89 -2.97 5.69
N LYS A 108 14.35 -1.74 5.43
CA LYS A 108 13.95 -0.95 4.26
C LYS A 108 14.20 -1.65 2.92
N HIS A 109 15.17 -2.58 2.88
CA HIS A 109 15.46 -3.35 1.69
C HIS A 109 14.27 -4.21 1.23
N LYS A 110 13.34 -4.57 2.13
CA LYS A 110 12.16 -5.37 1.83
C LYS A 110 11.10 -4.64 0.97
N ILE A 111 11.17 -3.32 0.92
CA ILE A 111 10.25 -2.50 0.14
C ILE A 111 10.97 -1.66 -0.93
N ILE A 112 12.18 -2.07 -1.34
CA ILE A 112 12.89 -1.41 -2.44
C ILE A 112 12.02 -1.42 -3.69
N GLY A 113 11.96 -0.28 -4.38
CA GLY A 113 11.16 -0.10 -5.59
C GLY A 113 9.76 0.46 -5.32
N ILE A 114 9.31 0.55 -4.07
CA ILE A 114 8.02 1.15 -3.75
C ILE A 114 7.94 2.62 -4.20
N GLU A 115 9.08 3.33 -4.17
CA GLU A 115 9.21 4.72 -4.62
C GLU A 115 9.04 4.90 -6.14
N LEU A 116 9.08 3.80 -6.90
CA LEU A 116 8.82 3.80 -8.34
C LEU A 116 7.33 3.93 -8.66
N PHE A 117 6.46 3.58 -7.72
CA PHE A 117 5.02 3.56 -7.90
C PHE A 117 4.41 4.97 -7.94
N ASP A 118 3.28 5.09 -8.64
CA ASP A 118 2.62 6.39 -8.86
C ASP A 118 1.90 6.87 -7.60
N SER A 119 1.44 5.94 -6.75
CA SER A 119 0.81 6.24 -5.46
C SER A 119 1.07 5.16 -4.42
N ILE A 120 1.08 5.56 -3.14
CA ILE A 120 1.30 4.68 -1.99
C ILE A 120 0.28 5.05 -0.92
N THR A 121 -0.45 4.06 -0.37
CA THR A 121 -1.20 4.24 0.87
C THR A 121 -0.41 3.77 2.07
N THR A 122 -0.54 4.48 3.18
CA THR A 122 0.03 4.09 4.48
C THR A 122 -0.90 4.45 5.62
N ASP A 123 -0.91 3.62 6.67
CA ASP A 123 -1.74 3.80 7.85
C ASP A 123 -0.87 3.99 9.11
N PRO A 124 -0.47 5.22 9.43
CA PRO A 124 0.30 5.50 10.65
C PRO A 124 -0.36 5.00 11.93
N HIS A 125 -1.68 4.85 11.96
CA HIS A 125 -2.40 4.29 13.09
C HIS A 125 -2.19 2.78 13.29
N LYS A 126 -1.59 2.06 12.31
CA LYS A 126 -1.28 0.63 12.43
C LYS A 126 0.07 0.43 13.11
N VAL A 127 1.16 0.66 12.40
CA VAL A 127 2.49 0.29 12.89
C VAL A 127 3.15 1.36 13.74
N PHE A 128 2.87 2.63 13.50
CA PHE A 128 3.47 3.73 14.28
C PHE A 128 2.75 4.02 15.61
N ASN A 129 1.71 3.27 15.98
CA ASN A 129 0.92 3.51 17.20
C ASN A 129 0.28 4.90 17.31
N ILE A 130 0.07 5.57 16.20
CA ILE A 130 -0.67 6.83 16.20
C ILE A 130 -2.14 6.53 16.53
N PRO A 131 -2.77 7.30 17.41
CA PRO A 131 -4.17 7.07 17.74
C PRO A 131 -5.07 7.03 16.51
N TYR A 132 -5.94 6.05 16.45
CA TYR A 132 -6.91 5.82 15.38
C TYR A 132 -7.81 7.05 15.18
N VAL A 133 -8.12 7.48 14.00
CA VAL A 133 -7.76 7.08 12.65
C VAL A 133 -6.62 7.98 12.14
N ALA A 134 -5.63 7.42 11.43
CA ALA A 134 -4.65 8.21 10.68
C ALA A 134 -4.19 7.40 9.46
N SER A 135 -4.59 7.83 8.27
CA SER A 135 -4.16 7.26 6.99
C SER A 135 -3.60 8.36 6.11
N ALA A 136 -2.69 8.01 5.21
CA ALA A 136 -2.12 8.94 4.25
C ALA A 136 -2.03 8.29 2.87
N LEU A 137 -2.28 9.11 1.84
CA LEU A 137 -2.02 8.79 0.44
C LEU A 137 -0.85 9.64 -0.04
N LEU A 138 0.21 8.99 -0.47
CA LEU A 138 1.38 9.63 -1.06
C LEU A 138 1.28 9.54 -2.57
N LEU A 139 1.55 10.61 -3.26
CA LEU A 139 1.51 10.70 -4.72
C LEU A 139 2.88 11.11 -5.25
N LYS A 140 3.39 10.37 -6.24
CA LYS A 140 4.65 10.68 -6.91
C LYS A 140 4.59 12.01 -7.64
N THR A 141 3.45 12.30 -8.25
CA THR A 141 3.20 13.54 -8.99
C THR A 141 2.11 14.36 -8.28
N PRO A 142 2.45 15.42 -7.53
CA PRO A 142 1.47 16.20 -6.77
C PRO A 142 0.32 16.79 -7.63
N LYS A 143 0.59 17.13 -8.88
CA LYS A 143 -0.40 17.71 -9.82
C LYS A 143 -1.63 16.81 -10.05
N VAL A 144 -1.51 15.51 -9.83
CA VAL A 144 -2.64 14.56 -9.97
C VAL A 144 -3.77 14.88 -9.02
N VAL A 145 -3.46 15.50 -7.88
CA VAL A 145 -4.48 15.89 -6.90
C VAL A 145 -5.48 16.90 -7.48
N HIS A 146 -5.04 17.75 -8.42
CA HIS A 146 -5.92 18.70 -9.08
C HIS A 146 -7.04 18.04 -9.91
N SER A 147 -6.83 16.82 -10.40
CA SER A 147 -7.87 16.11 -11.16
C SER A 147 -9.07 15.65 -10.31
N ILE A 148 -8.87 15.58 -8.99
CA ILE A 148 -9.92 15.20 -8.03
C ILE A 148 -10.37 16.38 -7.15
N SER A 149 -9.85 17.57 -7.39
CA SER A 149 -10.22 18.78 -6.65
C SER A 149 -11.44 19.45 -7.28
N THR A 150 -12.35 19.88 -6.44
CA THR A 150 -13.45 20.75 -6.87
C THR A 150 -13.17 22.16 -6.39
N PRO A 151 -12.89 23.13 -7.28
CA PRO A 151 -12.68 24.50 -6.88
C PRO A 151 -13.98 25.05 -6.27
N SER A 152 -13.87 25.76 -5.16
CA SER A 152 -14.99 26.46 -4.54
C SER A 152 -14.56 27.87 -4.14
N ASP A 153 -15.18 28.84 -4.77
CA ASP A 153 -14.94 30.26 -4.51
C ASP A 153 -15.36 30.70 -3.10
N LEU A 154 -16.19 29.87 -2.43
CA LEU A 154 -16.71 30.13 -1.09
C LEU A 154 -15.74 29.77 0.05
N ILE A 155 -14.78 28.87 -0.20
CA ILE A 155 -14.06 28.24 0.91
C ILE A 155 -12.65 28.78 1.09
N THR A 156 -11.92 29.19 0.03
CA THR A 156 -10.60 29.81 0.23
C THR A 156 -9.97 30.37 -1.04
N LYS A 157 -9.15 31.38 -0.87
CA LYS A 157 -8.20 31.82 -1.90
C LYS A 157 -7.11 30.75 -2.06
N GLU A 158 -6.73 30.45 -3.28
CA GLU A 158 -5.77 29.41 -3.69
C GLU A 158 -4.49 29.35 -2.84
N LYS A 159 -4.02 30.53 -2.38
CA LYS A 159 -2.81 30.69 -1.58
C LYS A 159 -2.89 30.11 -0.15
N PHE A 160 -4.09 29.86 0.38
CA PHE A 160 -4.31 29.39 1.75
C PHE A 160 -5.10 28.08 1.84
N SER A 161 -5.39 27.48 0.71
CA SER A 161 -6.27 26.33 0.62
C SER A 161 -5.51 25.03 0.67
N PHE A 162 -5.30 24.52 1.88
CA PHE A 162 -5.01 23.09 2.08
C PHE A 162 -6.17 22.18 1.63
N TRP A 163 -7.33 22.75 1.30
CA TRP A 163 -8.63 22.07 1.19
C TRP A 163 -9.13 21.87 -0.22
N GLN A 164 -8.59 22.58 -1.20
CA GLN A 164 -8.97 22.42 -2.62
C GLN A 164 -8.70 21.00 -3.14
N ILE A 165 -7.96 20.22 -2.38
CA ILE A 165 -7.44 18.91 -2.76
C ILE A 165 -8.34 17.75 -2.28
N THR A 166 -9.45 18.00 -1.57
CA THR A 166 -10.27 16.91 -1.06
C THR A 166 -11.73 17.01 -1.46
N PRO A 167 -12.17 16.16 -2.37
CA PRO A 167 -13.46 16.30 -3.03
C PRO A 167 -14.68 15.98 -2.19
N PHE A 168 -14.56 15.24 -1.08
CA PHE A 168 -15.73 14.66 -0.42
C PHE A 168 -16.05 15.18 0.98
N ILE A 169 -15.10 15.73 1.70
CA ILE A 169 -15.29 16.15 3.09
C ILE A 169 -14.67 17.53 3.30
N GLY A 170 -15.51 18.54 3.44
CA GLY A 170 -15.06 19.91 3.69
C GLY A 170 -14.51 20.08 5.11
N SER A 171 -15.27 19.68 6.12
CA SER A 171 -14.82 19.75 7.52
C SER A 171 -14.10 18.46 7.93
N LYS A 172 -12.84 18.61 8.33
CA LYS A 172 -11.97 17.48 8.73
C LYS A 172 -11.39 17.71 10.12
N SER A 173 -11.29 16.64 10.90
CA SER A 173 -10.44 16.67 12.09
C SER A 173 -8.97 16.81 11.64
N TRP A 174 -8.18 17.55 12.39
CA TRP A 174 -6.77 17.82 12.08
C TRP A 174 -5.88 16.60 12.38
N LEU A 175 -6.11 15.50 11.67
CA LEU A 175 -5.41 14.22 11.88
C LEU A 175 -3.91 14.31 11.62
N SER A 176 -3.52 15.11 10.65
CA SER A 176 -2.10 15.36 10.33
C SER A 176 -1.31 15.96 11.50
N LEU A 177 -1.99 16.68 12.41
CA LEU A 177 -1.36 17.23 13.59
C LEU A 177 -0.90 16.15 14.55
N LYS A 178 -1.68 15.07 14.71
CA LYS A 178 -1.28 13.90 15.53
C LYS A 178 0.03 13.31 15.00
N LEU A 179 0.11 13.09 13.69
CA LEU A 179 1.32 12.55 13.04
C LEU A 179 2.52 13.49 13.25
N ARG A 180 2.32 14.80 13.04
CA ARG A 180 3.37 15.79 13.23
C ARG A 180 3.92 15.81 14.66
N PHE A 181 3.04 15.85 15.66
CA PHE A 181 3.46 15.83 17.07
C PHE A 181 4.18 14.54 17.42
N PHE A 182 3.63 13.42 16.99
CA PHE A 182 4.23 12.11 17.22
C PHE A 182 5.66 12.04 16.66
N MET A 183 5.83 12.38 15.38
CA MET A 183 7.15 12.35 14.74
C MET A 183 8.13 13.37 15.32
N LYS A 184 7.65 14.56 15.70
CA LYS A 184 8.53 15.58 16.31
C LYS A 184 8.98 15.24 17.72
N ASN A 185 8.11 14.63 18.52
CA ASN A 185 8.43 14.28 19.90
C ASN A 185 9.31 13.02 20.01
N LEU A 186 9.04 12.01 19.19
CA LEU A 186 9.71 10.72 19.28
C LEU A 186 10.93 10.62 18.36
N GLY A 187 10.85 11.25 17.18
CA GLY A 187 11.94 11.28 16.21
C GLY A 187 12.14 9.97 15.44
N CYS A 188 13.00 10.04 14.42
CA CYS A 188 13.24 8.90 13.52
C CYS A 188 13.94 7.72 14.21
N ALA A 189 14.84 7.98 15.13
CA ALA A 189 15.57 6.93 15.84
C ALA A 189 14.64 6.07 16.72
N TRP A 190 13.65 6.68 17.34
CA TRP A 190 12.64 5.96 18.10
C TRP A 190 11.76 5.11 17.20
N LEU A 191 11.34 5.66 16.05
CA LEU A 191 10.54 4.92 15.06
C LEU A 191 11.31 3.71 14.54
N GLU A 192 12.59 3.89 14.17
CA GLU A 192 13.45 2.78 13.76
C GLU A 192 13.49 1.70 14.83
N LYS A 193 13.78 2.09 16.08
CA LYS A 193 13.82 1.15 17.20
C LYS A 193 12.51 0.41 17.40
N LEU A 194 11.36 1.10 17.32
CA LEU A 194 10.05 0.50 17.45
C LEU A 194 9.81 -0.59 16.39
N ILE A 195 10.18 -0.32 15.14
CA ILE A 195 10.00 -1.26 14.03
C ILE A 195 10.93 -2.46 14.19
N ASP A 196 12.20 -2.20 14.50
CA ASP A 196 13.21 -3.25 14.71
C ASP A 196 12.86 -4.16 15.89
N ASP A 197 12.44 -3.60 17.02
CA ASP A 197 12.04 -4.37 18.21
C ASP A 197 10.84 -5.28 17.91
N ARG A 198 9.83 -4.75 17.23
CA ARG A 198 8.64 -5.54 16.86
C ARG A 198 8.97 -6.68 15.89
N HIS A 199 9.81 -6.40 14.91
CA HIS A 199 10.30 -7.43 14.00
C HIS A 199 11.07 -8.52 14.74
N ASN A 200 11.97 -8.14 15.65
CA ASN A 200 12.74 -9.09 16.45
C ASN A 200 11.85 -9.95 17.36
N ILE A 201 10.85 -9.34 18.02
CA ILE A 201 9.88 -10.08 18.85
C ILE A 201 9.11 -11.08 18.00
N ALA A 202 8.64 -10.69 16.82
CA ALA A 202 7.93 -11.58 15.92
C ALA A 202 8.82 -12.75 15.46
N LYS A 203 10.10 -12.50 15.15
CA LYS A 203 11.06 -13.56 14.81
C LYS A 203 11.32 -14.53 15.97
N LEU A 204 11.45 -14.02 17.19
CA LEU A 204 11.61 -14.87 18.38
C LEU A 204 10.37 -15.73 18.61
N PHE A 205 9.17 -15.19 18.37
CA PHE A 205 7.94 -15.93 18.49
C PHE A 205 7.82 -17.00 17.39
N ALA A 206 8.12 -16.64 16.13
CA ALA A 206 8.13 -17.60 15.03
C ALA A 206 9.08 -18.76 15.28
N ALA A 207 10.30 -18.50 15.77
CA ALA A 207 11.25 -19.55 16.12
C ALA A 207 10.74 -20.49 17.22
N LYS A 208 9.89 -20.02 18.15
CA LYS A 208 9.24 -20.89 19.14
C LYS A 208 8.18 -21.76 18.49
N ILE A 209 7.39 -21.21 17.57
CA ILE A 209 6.38 -21.97 16.82
C ILE A 209 7.06 -23.06 15.98
N GLU A 210 8.16 -22.74 15.27
CA GLU A 210 8.92 -23.72 14.48
C GLU A 210 9.54 -24.83 15.32
N GLY A 211 9.89 -24.55 16.57
CA GLY A 211 10.44 -25.54 17.52
C GLY A 211 9.38 -26.38 18.21
N ASP A 212 8.11 -26.08 18.04
CA ASP A 212 7.00 -26.80 18.65
C ASP A 212 6.29 -27.70 17.62
N LYS A 213 6.23 -28.98 17.92
CA LYS A 213 5.64 -29.98 17.00
C LYS A 213 4.12 -29.90 16.86
N ASP A 214 3.45 -29.18 17.74
CA ASP A 214 1.99 -29.06 17.73
C ASP A 214 1.53 -27.87 16.86
N PHE A 215 2.47 -27.08 16.33
CA PHE A 215 2.19 -25.92 15.49
C PHE A 215 2.96 -25.95 14.17
N VAL A 216 2.38 -25.33 13.15
CA VAL A 216 3.02 -25.14 11.84
C VAL A 216 3.06 -23.65 11.52
N LEU A 217 4.26 -23.11 11.31
CA LEU A 217 4.42 -21.73 10.85
C LEU A 217 4.00 -21.62 9.39
N LEU A 218 3.15 -20.63 9.08
CA LEU A 218 2.55 -20.46 7.75
C LEU A 218 3.17 -19.33 6.93
N ASN A 219 3.95 -18.42 7.54
CA ASN A 219 4.54 -17.29 6.85
C ASN A 219 5.97 -17.00 7.27
N ASP A 220 6.75 -16.45 6.35
CA ASP A 220 8.00 -15.78 6.67
C ASP A 220 7.71 -14.47 7.43
N VAL A 221 8.47 -14.21 8.50
CA VAL A 221 8.33 -12.98 9.28
C VAL A 221 8.93 -11.81 8.49
N ASN A 222 8.09 -11.11 7.74
CA ASN A 222 8.52 -9.93 6.98
C ASN A 222 8.51 -8.66 7.81
N ILE A 223 7.53 -8.46 8.66
CA ILE A 223 7.39 -7.27 9.51
C ILE A 223 7.29 -7.69 10.99
N ASN A 224 6.08 -7.81 11.50
CA ASN A 224 5.82 -8.03 12.93
C ASN A 224 4.65 -8.99 13.18
N SER A 225 4.36 -9.86 12.23
CA SER A 225 3.26 -10.80 12.34
C SER A 225 3.72 -12.23 12.09
N VAL A 226 3.13 -13.15 12.84
CA VAL A 226 3.39 -14.59 12.79
C VAL A 226 2.06 -15.29 12.58
N MET A 227 1.96 -16.09 11.51
CA MET A 227 0.80 -16.93 11.21
C MET A 227 1.14 -18.37 11.47
N PHE A 228 0.28 -19.06 12.16
CA PHE A 228 0.47 -20.47 12.49
C PHE A 228 -0.87 -21.20 12.66
N VAL A 229 -0.87 -22.49 12.56
CA VAL A 229 -1.99 -23.42 12.84
C VAL A 229 -1.55 -24.50 13.79
#